data_9c1dbe8653a8957b9574e16d9a1bf8cf
#
_entry.id   9c1dbe8653a8957b9574e16d9a1bf8cf
#
_cell.length_a   1.000
_cell.length_b   1.000
_cell.length_c   1.000
_cell.angle_alpha   90.00
_cell.angle_beta   90.00
_cell.angle_gamma   90.00
#
_symmetry.space_group_name_H-M   'P 1'
#
loop_
_entity.id
_entity.type
_entity.pdbx_description
1 polymer ?
#
loop_
_entity_poly.entity_id
_entity_poly.type
_entity_poly.pdbx_seq_one_letter_code
_entity_poly.pdbx_strand_id
1 'polypeptide(L)'
;MTGRPVRKPVDVLTRRRFLQIGGTLSMGAVLAACIGGGSTKRSPDSSGGAGGRKTDATILRTLSSVEAVAIIVYTTALDSGLLTTPAVADLADVFRSHHREHAALFEGTTRDLGGAPFTDPNPMLMQQVQPSLDGLRDEGAAVSLAFDVETILADTYQSTMGTFADKSFNVAAMSVGGAESRHATALAQALGVQPVPQAFETTERAVPAGNGV
;
A
#
# COMPACT_ATOMS: atom_id res chain seq x y z
N MET A 1 25.19 47.03 17.51
CA MET A 1 24.30 46.76 16.35
C MET A 1 24.85 45.55 15.62
N THR A 2 24.37 44.36 15.93
CA THR A 2 24.83 43.10 15.32
C THR A 2 23.75 42.62 14.37
N GLY A 3 24.05 42.70 13.06
CA GLY A 3 23.17 42.28 11.99
C GLY A 3 22.96 40.75 11.98
N ARG A 4 21.71 40.31 12.09
CA ARG A 4 21.30 38.90 11.87
C ARG A 4 21.55 38.53 10.43
N PRO A 5 22.14 37.35 10.13
CA PRO A 5 22.29 36.90 8.75
C PRO A 5 20.89 36.55 8.18
N VAL A 6 20.57 37.12 7.03
CA VAL A 6 19.38 36.79 6.23
C VAL A 6 19.56 35.39 5.68
N ARG A 7 18.68 34.45 6.08
CA ARG A 7 18.61 33.10 5.48
C ARG A 7 18.15 33.23 4.04
N LYS A 8 18.96 32.72 3.09
CA LYS A 8 18.56 32.57 1.69
C LYS A 8 17.34 31.64 1.60
N PRO A 9 16.34 31.95 0.76
CA PRO A 9 15.22 31.04 0.55
C PRO A 9 15.72 29.71 0.01
N VAL A 10 15.23 28.61 0.58
CA VAL A 10 15.46 27.25 0.08
C VAL A 10 14.78 27.17 -1.29
N ASP A 11 15.54 26.85 -2.33
CA ASP A 11 15.02 26.66 -3.68
C ASP A 11 13.96 25.55 -3.64
N VAL A 12 12.70 25.95 -3.83
CA VAL A 12 11.59 25.01 -3.96
C VAL A 12 11.82 24.25 -5.26
N LEU A 13 12.23 23.00 -5.14
CA LEU A 13 12.34 22.08 -6.28
C LEU A 13 11.02 22.12 -7.06
N THR A 14 11.06 22.73 -8.24
CA THR A 14 9.89 22.85 -9.08
C THR A 14 9.35 21.47 -9.44
N ARG A 15 8.03 21.29 -9.42
CA ARG A 15 7.28 20.05 -9.78
C ARG A 15 7.84 19.34 -11.03
N ARG A 16 8.40 20.07 -11.99
CA ARG A 16 9.03 19.50 -13.18
C ARG A 16 10.29 18.65 -12.92
N ARG A 17 11.08 18.96 -11.90
CA ARG A 17 12.28 18.15 -11.58
C ARG A 17 11.93 16.90 -10.80
N PHE A 18 10.86 16.93 -10.01
CA PHE A 18 10.37 15.74 -9.29
C PHE A 18 9.83 14.69 -10.28
N LEU A 19 9.10 15.12 -11.30
CA LEU A 19 8.57 14.23 -12.36
C LEU A 19 9.65 13.69 -13.32
N GLN A 20 10.81 14.35 -13.42
CA GLN A 20 11.93 13.87 -14.27
C GLN A 20 12.81 12.82 -13.58
N ILE A 21 12.76 12.70 -12.26
CA ILE A 21 13.46 11.65 -11.48
C ILE A 21 12.58 10.40 -11.31
N GLY A 22 11.25 10.55 -11.43
CA GLY A 22 10.26 9.46 -11.35
C GLY A 22 9.95 8.76 -12.69
N GLY A 23 10.81 8.90 -13.70
CA GLY A 23 10.64 8.26 -15.00
C GLY A 23 10.83 6.74 -14.92
N THR A 24 9.73 6.00 -15.03
CA THR A 24 9.63 4.63 -15.54
C THR A 24 10.64 3.60 -15.04
N LEU A 25 10.69 3.35 -13.75
CA LEU A 25 11.06 2.03 -13.27
C LEU A 25 9.76 1.35 -12.82
N SER A 26 9.21 0.50 -13.69
CA SER A 26 8.14 -0.41 -13.29
C SER A 26 8.63 -1.19 -12.07
N MET A 27 7.84 -1.26 -11.00
CA MET A 27 8.20 -1.98 -9.76
C MET A 27 8.61 -3.43 -10.02
N GLY A 28 8.14 -4.03 -11.12
CA GLY A 28 8.61 -5.33 -11.60
C GLY A 28 10.12 -5.40 -11.86
N ALA A 29 10.76 -4.29 -12.27
CA ALA A 29 12.21 -4.25 -12.49
C ALA A 29 13.03 -4.14 -11.19
N VAL A 30 12.47 -3.52 -10.14
CA VAL A 30 13.15 -3.42 -8.83
C VAL A 30 13.13 -4.75 -8.09
N LEU A 31 12.03 -5.51 -8.19
CA LEU A 31 11.96 -6.87 -7.64
C LEU A 31 12.83 -7.86 -8.40
N ALA A 32 12.87 -7.76 -9.74
CA ALA A 32 13.78 -8.58 -10.54
C ALA A 32 15.26 -8.29 -10.21
N ALA A 33 15.63 -7.05 -9.88
CA ALA A 33 16.99 -6.71 -9.45
C ALA A 33 17.31 -7.25 -8.05
N CYS A 34 16.34 -7.34 -7.14
CA CYS A 34 16.54 -7.94 -5.81
C CYS A 34 16.48 -9.48 -5.83
N ILE A 35 15.80 -10.09 -6.82
CA ILE A 35 15.61 -11.53 -6.93
C ILE A 35 16.49 -12.15 -8.02
N GLY A 36 16.96 -11.38 -9.02
CA GLY A 36 17.57 -11.89 -10.25
C GLY A 36 18.94 -11.39 -10.63
N GLY A 37 19.65 -10.65 -9.81
CA GLY A 37 20.98 -10.06 -10.11
C GLY A 37 22.17 -10.80 -9.50
N GLY A 38 22.29 -12.09 -9.74
CA GLY A 38 23.48 -12.86 -9.38
C GLY A 38 23.22 -14.34 -9.60
N SER A 39 23.87 -14.94 -10.59
CA SER A 39 24.03 -16.39 -10.70
C SER A 39 24.90 -16.92 -9.56
N THR A 40 24.48 -16.71 -8.33
CA THR A 40 24.92 -17.54 -7.22
C THR A 40 23.90 -18.66 -7.13
N LYS A 41 24.34 -19.89 -7.36
CA LYS A 41 23.61 -21.10 -7.01
C LYS A 41 23.00 -20.86 -5.64
N ARG A 42 21.67 -20.64 -5.60
CA ARG A 42 20.93 -20.60 -4.34
C ARG A 42 21.17 -21.95 -3.69
N SER A 43 21.95 -21.97 -2.63
CA SER A 43 22.01 -23.15 -1.77
C SER A 43 20.60 -23.48 -1.34
N PRO A 44 20.20 -24.77 -1.28
CA PRO A 44 18.85 -25.16 -0.89
C PRO A 44 18.58 -25.00 0.62
N ASP A 45 19.26 -24.07 1.26
CA ASP A 45 19.26 -23.87 2.72
C ASP A 45 18.54 -22.58 3.13
N SER A 46 17.49 -22.20 2.40
CA SER A 46 16.49 -21.28 2.91
C SER A 46 15.42 -22.10 3.64
N SER A 47 15.50 -22.06 4.93
CA SER A 47 14.81 -22.78 5.99
C SER A 47 13.28 -22.59 6.07
N GLY A 48 12.59 -22.54 4.95
CA GLY A 48 11.14 -22.64 4.89
C GLY A 48 10.75 -24.03 4.43
N GLY A 49 10.67 -25.00 5.31
CA GLY A 49 10.02 -26.28 4.99
C GLY A 49 8.62 -26.04 4.39
N ALA A 50 7.95 -27.08 3.88
CA ALA A 50 6.61 -26.95 3.26
C ALA A 50 5.61 -26.13 4.12
N GLY A 51 5.74 -26.18 5.45
CA GLY A 51 4.96 -25.36 6.39
C GLY A 51 5.24 -23.87 6.28
N GLY A 52 6.53 -23.47 6.16
CA GLY A 52 6.90 -22.06 6.03
C GLY A 52 6.38 -21.45 4.74
N ARG A 53 6.50 -22.14 3.60
CA ARG A 53 5.93 -21.66 2.32
C ARG A 53 4.41 -21.51 2.36
N LYS A 54 3.72 -22.42 3.06
CA LYS A 54 2.27 -22.30 3.24
C LYS A 54 1.90 -21.07 4.08
N THR A 55 2.65 -20.78 5.11
CA THR A 55 2.47 -19.58 5.95
C THR A 55 2.68 -18.31 5.10
N ASP A 56 3.78 -18.23 4.37
CA ASP A 56 4.09 -17.09 3.51
C ASP A 56 3.02 -16.88 2.43
N ALA A 57 2.57 -17.95 1.76
CA ALA A 57 1.49 -17.87 0.79
C ALA A 57 0.18 -17.35 1.43
N THR A 58 -0.13 -17.75 2.65
CA THR A 58 -1.31 -17.26 3.37
C THR A 58 -1.21 -15.76 3.64
N ILE A 59 -0.05 -15.27 4.10
CA ILE A 59 0.17 -13.84 4.32
C ILE A 59 0.03 -13.07 3.00
N LEU A 60 0.71 -13.51 1.94
CA LEU A 60 0.66 -12.85 0.61
C LEU A 60 -0.75 -12.80 0.04
N ARG A 61 -1.56 -13.86 0.23
CA ARG A 61 -2.97 -13.88 -0.16
C ARG A 61 -3.80 -12.87 0.62
N THR A 62 -3.53 -12.72 1.92
CA THR A 62 -4.20 -11.70 2.73
C THR A 62 -3.83 -10.31 2.21
N LEU A 63 -2.54 -10.05 1.92
CA LEU A 63 -2.11 -8.77 1.40
C LEU A 63 -2.76 -8.45 0.05
N SER A 64 -2.78 -9.39 -0.92
CA SER A 64 -3.47 -9.15 -2.20
C SER A 64 -4.98 -8.91 -2.02
N SER A 65 -5.61 -9.55 -1.05
CA SER A 65 -7.06 -9.41 -0.80
C SER A 65 -7.43 -8.04 -0.22
N VAL A 66 -6.61 -7.45 0.64
CA VAL A 66 -6.86 -6.11 1.18
C VAL A 66 -6.61 -5.03 0.12
N GLU A 67 -5.62 -5.23 -0.75
CA GLU A 67 -5.42 -4.36 -1.93
C GLU A 67 -6.64 -4.35 -2.85
N ALA A 68 -7.27 -5.51 -3.06
CA ALA A 68 -8.48 -5.61 -3.88
C ALA A 68 -9.65 -4.79 -3.29
N VAL A 69 -9.74 -4.67 -1.95
CA VAL A 69 -10.71 -3.78 -1.31
C VAL A 69 -10.42 -2.32 -1.61
N ALA A 70 -9.16 -1.89 -1.49
CA ALA A 70 -8.76 -0.52 -1.81
C ALA A 70 -9.07 -0.18 -3.28
N ILE A 71 -8.78 -1.10 -4.22
CA ILE A 71 -9.15 -0.92 -5.64
C ILE A 71 -10.64 -0.67 -5.80
N ILE A 72 -11.51 -1.40 -5.09
CA ILE A 72 -12.95 -1.21 -5.13
C ILE A 72 -13.33 0.17 -4.57
N VAL A 73 -12.79 0.55 -3.43
CA VAL A 73 -13.08 1.85 -2.79
C VAL A 73 -12.72 3.01 -3.72
N TYR A 74 -11.51 3.01 -4.27
CA TYR A 74 -11.08 4.06 -5.20
C TYR A 74 -11.85 4.05 -6.52
N THR A 75 -12.18 2.87 -7.05
CA THR A 75 -12.98 2.76 -8.27
C THR A 75 -14.38 3.31 -8.04
N THR A 76 -15.03 2.93 -6.94
CA THR A 76 -16.35 3.44 -6.59
C THR A 76 -16.35 4.96 -6.39
N ALA A 77 -15.34 5.50 -5.70
CA ALA A 77 -15.22 6.94 -5.50
C ALA A 77 -15.05 7.70 -6.83
N LEU A 78 -14.19 7.21 -7.72
CA LEU A 78 -13.96 7.82 -9.04
C LEU A 78 -15.20 7.74 -9.93
N ASP A 79 -15.88 6.59 -9.96
CA ASP A 79 -17.03 6.36 -10.83
C ASP A 79 -18.32 7.04 -10.31
N SER A 80 -18.35 7.43 -9.03
CA SER A 80 -19.50 8.09 -8.40
C SER A 80 -19.76 9.51 -8.92
N GLY A 81 -18.74 10.18 -9.48
CA GLY A 81 -18.78 11.59 -9.82
C GLY A 81 -18.75 12.54 -8.60
N LEU A 82 -18.54 12.02 -7.39
CA LEU A 82 -18.48 12.81 -6.16
C LEU A 82 -17.14 13.54 -5.98
N LEU A 83 -16.06 13.08 -6.63
CA LEU A 83 -14.75 13.72 -6.58
C LEU A 83 -14.74 14.95 -7.50
N THR A 84 -15.15 16.08 -6.97
CA THR A 84 -15.32 17.33 -7.75
C THR A 84 -14.06 18.18 -7.82
N THR A 85 -13.11 17.96 -6.91
CA THR A 85 -11.80 18.63 -6.91
C THR A 85 -10.83 17.85 -7.80
N PRO A 86 -10.37 18.44 -8.94
CA PRO A 86 -9.50 17.71 -9.89
C PRO A 86 -8.27 17.08 -9.24
N ALA A 87 -7.61 17.79 -8.31
CA ALA A 87 -6.43 17.28 -7.64
C ALA A 87 -6.73 16.07 -6.74
N VAL A 88 -7.95 15.97 -6.19
CA VAL A 88 -8.40 14.81 -5.40
C VAL A 88 -8.69 13.63 -6.32
N ALA A 89 -9.36 13.86 -7.43
CA ALA A 89 -9.63 12.82 -8.43
C ALA A 89 -8.33 12.27 -9.04
N ASP A 90 -7.39 13.14 -9.42
CA ASP A 90 -6.07 12.73 -9.92
C ASP A 90 -5.31 11.89 -8.89
N LEU A 91 -5.35 12.28 -7.61
CA LEU A 91 -4.70 11.55 -6.53
C LEU A 91 -5.35 10.17 -6.32
N ALA A 92 -6.68 10.10 -6.35
CA ALA A 92 -7.42 8.85 -6.22
C ALA A 92 -7.09 7.87 -7.37
N ASP A 93 -6.96 8.35 -8.60
CA ASP A 93 -6.57 7.51 -9.74
C ASP A 93 -5.13 6.98 -9.61
N VAL A 94 -4.20 7.82 -9.15
CA VAL A 94 -2.82 7.41 -8.85
C VAL A 94 -2.80 6.32 -7.77
N PHE A 95 -3.52 6.49 -6.66
CA PHE A 95 -3.55 5.52 -5.57
C PHE A 95 -4.21 4.20 -6.01
N ARG A 96 -5.31 4.27 -6.76
CA ARG A 96 -5.91 3.07 -7.37
C ARG A 96 -4.91 2.30 -8.24
N SER A 97 -4.07 3.01 -9.00
CA SER A 97 -3.01 2.37 -9.81
C SER A 97 -1.97 1.68 -8.94
N HIS A 98 -1.55 2.31 -7.84
CA HIS A 98 -0.61 1.70 -6.89
C HIS A 98 -1.18 0.42 -6.29
N HIS A 99 -2.44 0.41 -5.83
CA HIS A 99 -3.07 -0.80 -5.29
C HIS A 99 -3.15 -1.94 -6.30
N ARG A 100 -3.40 -1.65 -7.60
CA ARG A 100 -3.33 -2.68 -8.65
C ARG A 100 -1.93 -3.28 -8.79
N GLU A 101 -0.89 -2.46 -8.70
CA GLU A 101 0.49 -2.93 -8.75
C GLU A 101 0.84 -3.75 -7.51
N HIS A 102 0.41 -3.33 -6.32
CA HIS A 102 0.60 -4.05 -5.07
C HIS A 102 -0.10 -5.42 -5.09
N ALA A 103 -1.37 -5.46 -5.49
CA ALA A 103 -2.12 -6.72 -5.64
C ALA A 103 -1.42 -7.68 -6.59
N ALA A 104 -1.04 -7.20 -7.78
CA ALA A 104 -0.35 -8.00 -8.80
C ALA A 104 0.99 -8.57 -8.29
N LEU A 105 1.73 -7.78 -7.49
CA LEU A 105 2.97 -8.21 -6.84
C LEU A 105 2.73 -9.43 -5.94
N PHE A 106 1.77 -9.35 -5.02
CA PHE A 106 1.53 -10.42 -4.04
C PHE A 106 0.88 -11.65 -4.67
N GLU A 107 0.01 -11.46 -5.66
CA GLU A 107 -0.53 -12.54 -6.46
C GLU A 107 0.57 -13.29 -7.24
N GLY A 108 1.48 -12.56 -7.89
CA GLY A 108 2.62 -13.12 -8.60
C GLY A 108 3.52 -13.90 -7.64
N THR A 109 3.87 -13.31 -6.52
CA THR A 109 4.72 -13.94 -5.49
C THR A 109 4.06 -15.20 -4.93
N THR A 110 2.73 -15.20 -4.74
CA THR A 110 1.98 -16.39 -4.29
C THR A 110 2.09 -17.53 -5.32
N ARG A 111 1.99 -17.22 -6.62
CA ARG A 111 2.18 -18.22 -7.70
C ARG A 111 3.61 -18.78 -7.71
N ASP A 112 4.60 -17.92 -7.52
CA ASP A 112 6.01 -18.32 -7.48
C ASP A 112 6.33 -19.26 -6.32
N LEU A 113 5.59 -19.16 -5.22
CA LEU A 113 5.64 -20.12 -4.11
C LEU A 113 4.90 -21.44 -4.39
N GLY A 114 4.22 -21.55 -5.55
CA GLY A 114 3.37 -22.70 -5.90
C GLY A 114 1.98 -22.65 -5.27
N GLY A 115 1.58 -21.51 -4.71
CA GLY A 115 0.25 -21.28 -4.16
C GLY A 115 -0.75 -20.77 -5.22
N ALA A 116 -2.04 -20.95 -4.96
CA ALA A 116 -3.09 -20.29 -5.72
C ALA A 116 -3.26 -18.85 -5.20
N PRO A 117 -3.14 -17.80 -6.05
CA PRO A 117 -3.37 -16.42 -5.62
C PRO A 117 -4.82 -16.23 -5.18
N PHE A 118 -5.05 -15.24 -4.34
CA PHE A 118 -6.38 -14.81 -3.96
C PHE A 118 -6.62 -13.43 -4.58
N THR A 119 -7.58 -13.35 -5.49
CA THR A 119 -7.85 -12.16 -6.32
C THR A 119 -9.13 -11.43 -5.94
N ASP A 120 -9.94 -12.04 -5.07
CA ASP A 120 -11.16 -11.43 -4.57
C ASP A 120 -10.87 -10.45 -3.43
N PRO A 121 -11.74 -9.45 -3.20
CA PRO A 121 -11.60 -8.55 -2.05
C PRO A 121 -11.73 -9.32 -0.75
N ASN A 122 -10.94 -8.91 0.25
CA ASN A 122 -11.02 -9.50 1.59
C ASN A 122 -12.43 -9.35 2.16
N PRO A 123 -13.15 -10.46 2.45
CA PRO A 123 -14.55 -10.39 2.83
C PRO A 123 -14.78 -9.71 4.19
N MET A 124 -13.84 -9.83 5.14
CA MET A 124 -13.96 -9.17 6.44
C MET A 124 -13.81 -7.65 6.29
N LEU A 125 -12.81 -7.20 5.53
CA LEU A 125 -12.61 -5.79 5.28
C LEU A 125 -13.75 -5.22 4.44
N MET A 126 -14.24 -5.95 3.42
CA MET A 126 -15.43 -5.54 2.66
C MET A 126 -16.65 -5.37 3.55
N GLN A 127 -16.91 -6.32 4.45
CA GLN A 127 -18.02 -6.20 5.40
C GLN A 127 -17.90 -4.93 6.27
N GLN A 128 -16.69 -4.56 6.65
CA GLN A 128 -16.43 -3.36 7.45
C GLN A 128 -16.64 -2.07 6.64
N VAL A 129 -16.22 -2.02 5.38
CA VAL A 129 -16.25 -0.79 4.57
C VAL A 129 -17.55 -0.62 3.77
N GLN A 130 -18.30 -1.69 3.53
CA GLN A 130 -19.52 -1.68 2.71
C GLN A 130 -20.54 -0.63 3.14
N PRO A 131 -20.87 -0.45 4.44
CA PRO A 131 -21.83 0.58 4.86
C PRO A 131 -21.38 2.00 4.49
N SER A 132 -20.07 2.28 4.52
CA SER A 132 -19.53 3.57 4.13
C SER A 132 -19.51 3.74 2.61
N LEU A 133 -19.27 2.67 1.84
CA LEU A 133 -19.38 2.66 0.38
C LEU A 133 -20.82 2.97 -0.07
N ASP A 134 -21.80 2.29 0.53
CA ASP A 134 -23.22 2.50 0.22
C ASP A 134 -23.72 3.90 0.64
N GLY A 135 -23.06 4.47 1.65
CA GLY A 135 -23.38 5.79 2.21
C GLY A 135 -22.62 6.96 1.58
N LEU A 136 -21.87 6.76 0.49
CA LEU A 136 -21.14 7.85 -0.19
C LEU A 136 -22.11 8.92 -0.69
N ARG A 137 -21.86 10.19 -0.33
CA ARG A 137 -22.73 11.31 -0.67
C ARG A 137 -22.00 12.58 -1.10
N ASP A 138 -20.72 12.69 -0.82
CA ASP A 138 -19.88 13.84 -1.14
C ASP A 138 -18.41 13.45 -1.18
N GLU A 139 -17.57 14.37 -1.66
CA GLU A 139 -16.12 14.18 -1.76
C GLU A 139 -15.48 13.90 -0.38
N GLY A 140 -15.93 14.61 0.66
CA GLY A 140 -15.39 14.43 2.01
C GLY A 140 -15.63 13.01 2.55
N ALA A 141 -16.82 12.45 2.31
CA ALA A 141 -17.15 11.06 2.67
C ALA A 141 -16.26 10.06 1.90
N ALA A 142 -16.04 10.29 0.62
CA ALA A 142 -15.16 9.44 -0.20
C ALA A 142 -13.70 9.49 0.26
N VAL A 143 -13.17 10.67 0.53
CA VAL A 143 -11.80 10.85 1.04
C VAL A 143 -11.65 10.25 2.44
N SER A 144 -12.68 10.39 3.31
CA SER A 144 -12.66 9.79 4.64
C SER A 144 -12.65 8.26 4.60
N LEU A 145 -13.47 7.65 3.73
CA LEU A 145 -13.46 6.20 3.55
C LEU A 145 -12.11 5.71 3.02
N ALA A 146 -11.54 6.40 2.02
CA ALA A 146 -10.22 6.08 1.51
C ALA A 146 -9.15 6.17 2.63
N PHE A 147 -9.16 7.23 3.44
CA PHE A 147 -8.25 7.39 4.58
C PHE A 147 -8.35 6.24 5.59
N ASP A 148 -9.57 5.81 5.90
CA ASP A 148 -9.82 4.68 6.80
C ASP A 148 -9.22 3.39 6.23
N VAL A 149 -9.42 3.12 4.93
CA VAL A 149 -8.88 1.93 4.27
C VAL A 149 -7.35 1.97 4.25
N GLU A 150 -6.73 3.08 3.86
CA GLU A 150 -5.26 3.22 3.88
C GLU A 150 -4.66 2.98 5.26
N THR A 151 -5.33 3.46 6.31
CA THR A 151 -4.89 3.21 7.69
C THR A 151 -4.96 1.73 8.04
N ILE A 152 -6.03 1.03 7.64
CA ILE A 152 -6.16 -0.41 7.85
C ILE A 152 -5.09 -1.18 7.07
N LEU A 153 -4.79 -0.77 5.85
CA LEU A 153 -3.74 -1.38 5.04
C LEU A 153 -2.36 -1.17 5.69
N ALA A 154 -2.02 0.05 6.10
CA ALA A 154 -0.77 0.35 6.80
C ALA A 154 -0.60 -0.53 8.05
N ASP A 155 -1.63 -0.61 8.90
CA ASP A 155 -1.67 -1.49 10.08
C ASP A 155 -1.48 -2.97 9.69
N THR A 156 -2.13 -3.41 8.60
CA THR A 156 -2.04 -4.79 8.13
C THR A 156 -0.61 -5.12 7.67
N TYR A 157 0.02 -4.25 6.88
CA TYR A 157 1.41 -4.40 6.49
C TYR A 157 2.34 -4.44 7.70
N GLN A 158 2.16 -3.51 8.63
CA GLN A 158 2.95 -3.48 9.87
C GLN A 158 2.82 -4.78 10.66
N SER A 159 1.62 -5.38 10.74
CA SER A 159 1.36 -6.62 11.47
C SER A 159 2.07 -7.84 10.86
N THR A 160 2.38 -7.81 9.57
CA THR A 160 3.07 -8.91 8.88
C THR A 160 4.59 -8.87 9.05
N MET A 161 5.15 -7.74 9.53
CA MET A 161 6.58 -7.58 9.68
C MET A 161 7.15 -8.62 10.64
N GLY A 162 8.18 -9.33 10.16
CA GLY A 162 8.83 -10.38 10.93
C GLY A 162 8.09 -11.72 10.99
N THR A 163 6.87 -11.83 10.45
CA THR A 163 6.07 -13.07 10.49
C THR A 163 6.38 -14.00 9.31
N PHE A 164 6.86 -13.48 8.17
CA PHE A 164 7.26 -14.31 7.03
C PHE A 164 8.33 -15.34 7.42
N ALA A 165 8.18 -16.57 6.95
CA ALA A 165 9.21 -17.61 7.08
C ALA A 165 10.43 -17.26 6.20
N ASP A 166 10.21 -16.87 4.95
CA ASP A 166 11.24 -16.26 4.10
C ASP A 166 11.33 -14.75 4.37
N LYS A 167 12.37 -14.35 5.09
CA LYS A 167 12.57 -12.95 5.49
C LYS A 167 12.75 -11.99 4.31
N SER A 168 13.01 -12.48 3.09
CA SER A 168 13.13 -11.63 1.91
C SER A 168 11.81 -10.94 1.55
N PHE A 169 10.65 -11.53 1.88
CA PHE A 169 9.35 -10.92 1.64
C PHE A 169 9.07 -9.70 2.50
N ASN A 170 9.76 -9.54 3.65
CA ASN A 170 9.62 -8.33 4.45
C ASN A 170 10.00 -7.06 3.69
N VAL A 171 10.97 -7.13 2.76
CA VAL A 171 11.39 -5.96 1.98
C VAL A 171 10.25 -5.45 1.09
N ALA A 172 9.56 -6.35 0.40
CA ALA A 172 8.41 -6.01 -0.43
C ALA A 172 7.25 -5.48 0.43
N ALA A 173 6.89 -6.18 1.50
CA ALA A 173 5.82 -5.78 2.40
C ALA A 173 6.09 -4.42 3.07
N MET A 174 7.34 -4.15 3.51
CA MET A 174 7.74 -2.84 4.04
C MET A 174 7.66 -1.73 2.99
N SER A 175 8.03 -2.02 1.74
CA SER A 175 7.97 -1.05 0.65
C SER A 175 6.52 -0.62 0.38
N VAL A 176 5.61 -1.59 0.32
CA VAL A 176 4.18 -1.32 0.13
C VAL A 176 3.59 -0.65 1.36
N GLY A 177 3.80 -1.17 2.58
CA GLY A 177 3.29 -0.55 3.81
C GLY A 177 3.74 0.91 4.00
N GLY A 178 4.98 1.23 3.57
CA GLY A 178 5.45 2.61 3.52
C GLY A 178 4.75 3.46 2.44
N ALA A 179 4.19 2.85 1.38
CA ALA A 179 3.34 3.56 0.42
C ALA A 179 1.97 3.84 1.03
N GLU A 180 1.35 2.86 1.71
CA GLU A 180 0.04 3.02 2.35
C GLU A 180 0.06 4.13 3.42
N SER A 181 1.10 4.18 4.25
CA SER A 181 1.28 5.27 5.23
C SER A 181 1.39 6.65 4.55
N ARG A 182 1.99 6.73 3.35
CA ARG A 182 2.03 7.98 2.58
C ARG A 182 0.69 8.32 1.95
N HIS A 183 -0.07 7.33 1.47
CA HIS A 183 -1.43 7.52 0.98
C HIS A 183 -2.31 8.08 2.10
N ALA A 184 -2.31 7.42 3.27
CA ALA A 184 -3.04 7.90 4.46
C ALA A 184 -2.64 9.34 4.83
N THR A 185 -1.35 9.66 4.83
CA THR A 185 -0.85 11.02 5.10
C THR A 185 -1.39 12.06 4.12
N ALA A 186 -1.42 11.74 2.82
CA ALA A 186 -1.95 12.65 1.79
C ALA A 186 -3.45 12.87 1.93
N LEU A 187 -4.20 11.81 2.25
CA LEU A 187 -5.65 11.89 2.48
C LEU A 187 -5.98 12.67 3.77
N ALA A 188 -5.19 12.47 4.84
CA ALA A 188 -5.32 13.27 6.06
C ALA A 188 -5.15 14.77 5.78
N GLN A 189 -4.18 15.14 4.92
CA GLN A 189 -4.02 16.53 4.50
C GLN A 189 -5.23 17.04 3.70
N ALA A 190 -5.79 16.23 2.82
CA ALA A 190 -6.99 16.59 2.07
C ALA A 190 -8.20 16.79 2.99
N LEU A 191 -8.30 16.01 4.05
CA LEU A 191 -9.33 16.13 5.10
C LEU A 191 -9.09 17.29 6.08
N GLY A 192 -7.90 17.91 6.05
CA GLY A 192 -7.53 18.95 7.02
C GLY A 192 -7.30 18.43 8.44
N VAL A 193 -7.06 17.12 8.60
CA VAL A 193 -6.73 16.50 9.89
C VAL A 193 -5.20 16.35 10.04
N GLN A 194 -4.73 16.06 11.28
CA GLN A 194 -3.31 15.88 11.52
C GLN A 194 -2.77 14.68 10.73
N PRO A 195 -1.82 14.89 9.79
CA PRO A 195 -1.37 13.82 8.91
C PRO A 195 -0.42 12.81 9.56
N VAL A 196 0.21 13.18 10.68
CA VAL A 196 1.15 12.33 11.43
C VAL A 196 0.84 12.44 12.91
N PRO A 197 -0.29 11.87 13.37
CA PRO A 197 -0.74 12.04 14.77
C PRO A 197 0.12 11.26 15.77
N GLN A 198 0.81 10.23 15.32
CA GLN A 198 1.57 9.30 16.16
C GLN A 198 3.01 9.13 15.64
N ALA A 199 3.93 8.80 16.55
CA ALA A 199 5.34 8.58 16.20
C ALA A 199 5.61 7.17 15.61
N PHE A 200 4.72 6.23 15.84
CA PHE A 200 4.85 4.84 15.40
C PHE A 200 3.55 4.38 14.75
N GLU A 201 3.66 3.57 13.68
CA GLU A 201 2.52 2.84 13.14
C GLU A 201 1.98 1.84 14.15
N THR A 202 0.67 1.59 14.07
CA THR A 202 -0.02 0.62 14.91
C THR A 202 -0.30 -0.68 14.17
N THR A 203 -0.95 -1.62 14.83
CA THR A 203 -1.49 -2.83 14.21
C THR A 203 -2.92 -3.10 14.70
N GLU A 204 -3.54 -2.08 15.31
CA GLU A 204 -4.83 -2.25 16.00
C GLU A 204 -5.98 -2.56 15.04
N ARG A 205 -5.90 -2.03 13.80
CA ARG A 205 -6.93 -2.20 12.77
C ARG A 205 -6.54 -3.25 11.72
N ALA A 206 -5.41 -3.96 11.93
CA ALA A 206 -4.88 -4.90 10.95
C ALA A 206 -5.86 -6.03 10.63
N VAL A 207 -5.92 -6.42 9.37
CA VAL A 207 -6.57 -7.67 8.94
C VAL A 207 -5.61 -8.83 9.24
N PRO A 208 -5.97 -9.76 10.13
CA PRO A 208 -5.08 -10.88 10.48
C PRO A 208 -4.83 -11.80 9.28
N ALA A 209 -3.60 -12.29 9.16
CA ALA A 209 -3.22 -13.20 8.08
C ALA A 209 -4.08 -14.47 8.08
N GLY A 210 -4.61 -14.83 6.91
CA GLY A 210 -5.48 -15.98 6.70
C GLY A 210 -6.96 -15.70 6.89
N ASN A 211 -7.34 -14.54 7.40
CA ASN A 211 -8.76 -14.20 7.53
C ASN A 211 -9.37 -13.90 6.17
N GLY A 212 -10.30 -14.75 5.76
CA GLY A 212 -11.08 -14.58 4.54
C GLY A 212 -10.37 -14.98 3.24
N VAL A 213 -9.23 -15.69 3.29
CA VAL A 213 -8.46 -16.06 2.09
C VAL A 213 -8.09 -17.54 2.06
#